data_41e2c31270f231e71b7fae1f26b8cf61
#
_entry.id   41e2c31270f231e71b7fae1f26b8cf61
#
_cell.length_a   1.000
_cell.length_b   1.000
_cell.length_c   1.000
_cell.angle_alpha   90.00
_cell.angle_beta   90.00
_cell.angle_gamma   90.00
#
_symmetry.space_group_name_H-M   'P 1'
#
loop_
_entity.id
_entity.type
_entity.pdbx_description
1 polymer ?
#
loop_
_entity_poly.entity_id
_entity_poly.type
_entity_poly.pdbx_seq_one_letter_code
_entity_poly.pdbx_strand_id
1 'polypeptide(L)'
;DLGVSAYRFSIAWPRLFPKGDTVREERGFDFYNRLIDALVAAGIEPMVTLYHWDLPQALEDKCGWANRDVVKAFEDYATACAQAFGDRISTWITINEPWCVSWLGYSNGVHAPGKKDFNLAVAASHHTALAHAAATRAIKVVCPDATVGLTVNMNNIHNESPEDQDVVDFAALNDSNLNRWWIDAF
;
A
#
# COMPACT_ATOMS: atom_id res chain seq x y z
N ASP A 1 16.87 -23.69 8.83
CA ASP A 1 16.12 -22.83 9.76
C ASP A 1 16.71 -21.43 9.76
N LEU A 2 15.90 -20.43 9.35
CA LEU A 2 16.35 -19.03 9.30
C LEU A 2 16.21 -18.32 10.66
N GLY A 3 15.53 -18.93 11.64
CA GLY A 3 15.33 -18.37 12.97
C GLY A 3 14.47 -17.09 12.98
N VAL A 4 13.57 -16.92 12.00
CA VAL A 4 12.70 -15.74 11.91
C VAL A 4 11.52 -15.87 12.86
N SER A 5 11.12 -14.76 13.48
CA SER A 5 9.97 -14.68 14.39
C SER A 5 8.73 -14.05 13.74
N ALA A 6 8.90 -13.36 12.61
CA ALA A 6 7.82 -12.75 11.86
C ALA A 6 8.05 -12.90 10.35
N TYR A 7 6.97 -12.92 9.58
CA TYR A 7 7.01 -12.99 8.13
C TYR A 7 6.05 -11.98 7.52
N ARG A 8 6.61 -11.03 6.76
CA ARG A 8 5.82 -10.07 6.00
C ARG A 8 5.56 -10.61 4.60
N PHE A 9 4.29 -10.61 4.19
CA PHE A 9 3.88 -10.95 2.82
C PHE A 9 2.74 -10.03 2.36
N SER A 10 2.51 -9.98 1.06
CA SER A 10 1.38 -9.24 0.49
C SER A 10 0.24 -10.17 0.08
N ILE A 11 -0.97 -9.69 0.26
CA ILE A 11 -2.17 -10.30 -0.31
C ILE A 11 -2.39 -9.66 -1.68
N ALA A 12 -2.46 -10.49 -2.73
CA ALA A 12 -2.77 -10.01 -4.07
C ALA A 12 -4.27 -9.69 -4.18
N TRP A 13 -4.61 -8.40 -4.26
CA TRP A 13 -5.99 -7.95 -4.39
C TRP A 13 -6.74 -8.66 -5.53
N PRO A 14 -6.17 -8.80 -6.75
CA PRO A 14 -6.85 -9.51 -7.85
C PRO A 14 -7.10 -11.00 -7.58
N ARG A 15 -6.41 -11.62 -6.62
CA ARG A 15 -6.69 -13.01 -6.22
C ARG A 15 -7.95 -13.15 -5.37
N LEU A 16 -8.27 -12.12 -4.59
CA LEU A 16 -9.45 -12.12 -3.72
C LEU A 16 -10.67 -11.52 -4.42
N PHE A 17 -10.44 -10.49 -5.23
CA PHE A 17 -11.46 -9.75 -5.98
C PHE A 17 -10.94 -9.45 -7.38
N PRO A 18 -11.07 -10.39 -8.33
CA PRO A 18 -10.48 -10.29 -9.67
C PRO A 18 -10.88 -9.05 -10.46
N LYS A 19 -12.10 -8.53 -10.19
CA LYS A 19 -12.64 -7.33 -10.83
C LYS A 19 -12.56 -6.08 -9.95
N GLY A 20 -11.99 -6.19 -8.74
CA GLY A 20 -11.98 -5.08 -7.79
C GLY A 20 -13.37 -4.64 -7.32
N ASP A 21 -14.37 -5.48 -7.50
CA ASP A 21 -15.74 -5.33 -7.01
C ASP A 21 -15.94 -6.10 -5.71
N THR A 22 -17.19 -6.36 -5.32
CA THR A 22 -17.52 -7.10 -4.09
C THR A 22 -17.63 -8.63 -4.30
N VAL A 23 -17.37 -9.12 -5.51
CA VAL A 23 -17.46 -10.55 -5.83
C VAL A 23 -16.16 -11.25 -5.46
N ARG A 24 -16.25 -12.10 -4.43
CA ARG A 24 -15.10 -12.81 -3.85
C ARG A 24 -14.70 -14.02 -4.70
N GLU A 25 -13.38 -14.25 -4.80
CA GLU A 25 -12.81 -15.51 -5.30
C GLU A 25 -12.39 -16.38 -4.09
N GLU A 26 -13.23 -17.32 -3.68
CA GLU A 26 -13.03 -18.10 -2.46
C GLU A 26 -11.72 -18.90 -2.47
N ARG A 27 -11.24 -19.36 -3.62
CA ARG A 27 -9.94 -20.06 -3.73
C ARG A 27 -8.78 -19.17 -3.33
N GLY A 28 -8.90 -17.84 -3.56
CA GLY A 28 -7.92 -16.86 -3.10
C GLY A 28 -7.91 -16.76 -1.57
N PHE A 29 -9.07 -16.66 -0.96
CA PHE A 29 -9.22 -16.64 0.50
C PHE A 29 -8.70 -17.93 1.14
N ASP A 30 -9.03 -19.10 0.58
CA ASP A 30 -8.54 -20.39 1.05
C ASP A 30 -7.01 -20.49 1.01
N PHE A 31 -6.39 -19.96 -0.04
CA PHE A 31 -4.93 -19.95 -0.15
C PHE A 31 -4.29 -19.16 1.00
N TYR A 32 -4.76 -17.91 1.25
CA TYR A 32 -4.21 -17.09 2.31
C TYR A 32 -4.54 -17.61 3.70
N ASN A 33 -5.71 -18.21 3.92
CA ASN A 33 -6.03 -18.91 5.17
C ASN A 33 -5.00 -20.00 5.47
N ARG A 34 -4.71 -20.88 4.52
CA ARG A 34 -3.71 -21.95 4.71
C ARG A 34 -2.31 -21.39 4.95
N LEU A 35 -1.92 -20.30 4.29
CA LEU A 35 -0.61 -19.65 4.49
C LEU A 35 -0.52 -19.09 5.92
N ILE A 36 -1.53 -18.35 6.36
CA ILE A 36 -1.58 -17.74 7.68
C ILE A 36 -1.58 -18.83 8.77
N ASP A 37 -2.40 -19.87 8.61
CA ASP A 37 -2.45 -21.01 9.54
C ASP A 37 -1.08 -21.69 9.67
N ALA A 38 -0.38 -21.89 8.55
CA ALA A 38 0.93 -22.49 8.55
C ALA A 38 1.98 -21.62 9.28
N LEU A 39 1.94 -20.31 9.13
CA LEU A 39 2.82 -19.38 9.84
C LEU A 39 2.53 -19.40 11.34
N VAL A 40 1.28 -19.29 11.74
CA VAL A 40 0.87 -19.32 13.15
C VAL A 40 1.22 -20.66 13.80
N ALA A 41 1.00 -21.79 13.11
CA ALA A 41 1.37 -23.11 13.60
C ALA A 41 2.90 -23.28 13.77
N ALA A 42 3.70 -22.55 12.98
CA ALA A 42 5.15 -22.52 13.08
C ALA A 42 5.68 -21.51 14.14
N GLY A 43 4.79 -20.79 14.84
CA GLY A 43 5.17 -19.73 15.78
C GLY A 43 5.75 -18.48 15.12
N ILE A 44 5.42 -18.25 13.84
CA ILE A 44 5.86 -17.09 13.05
C ILE A 44 4.71 -16.09 12.96
N GLU A 45 4.95 -14.86 13.39
CA GLU A 45 3.94 -13.79 13.31
C GLU A 45 3.68 -13.37 11.86
N PRO A 46 2.44 -13.47 11.33
CA PRO A 46 2.12 -12.99 10.00
C PRO A 46 1.92 -11.46 10.01
N MET A 47 2.66 -10.74 9.16
CA MET A 47 2.50 -9.31 8.90
C MET A 47 1.98 -9.13 7.47
N VAL A 48 0.79 -8.56 7.31
CA VAL A 48 0.12 -8.50 6.01
C VAL A 48 0.23 -7.13 5.38
N THR A 49 0.65 -7.10 4.11
CA THR A 49 0.55 -5.94 3.22
C THR A 49 -0.64 -6.14 2.29
N LEU A 50 -1.62 -5.20 2.33
CA LEU A 50 -2.83 -5.30 1.52
C LEU A 50 -2.60 -4.92 0.05
N TYR A 51 -1.79 -3.90 -0.20
CA TYR A 51 -1.49 -3.46 -1.56
C TYR A 51 0.02 -3.35 -1.78
N HIS A 52 0.54 -4.16 -2.70
CA HIS A 52 1.93 -4.13 -3.15
C HIS A 52 2.00 -4.10 -4.68
N TRP A 53 1.25 -3.11 -5.24
CA TRP A 53 1.28 -2.66 -6.63
C TRP A 53 0.47 -3.51 -7.61
N ASP A 54 -0.30 -4.46 -7.14
CA ASP A 54 -1.14 -5.37 -7.92
C ASP A 54 -2.62 -4.95 -7.89
N LEU A 55 -2.95 -3.90 -8.64
CA LEU A 55 -4.32 -3.41 -8.79
C LEU A 55 -5.12 -4.35 -9.73
N PRO A 56 -6.39 -4.70 -9.39
CA PRO A 56 -7.27 -5.36 -10.34
C PRO A 56 -7.41 -4.56 -11.63
N GLN A 57 -7.23 -5.23 -12.79
CA GLN A 57 -7.24 -4.56 -14.10
C GLN A 57 -8.52 -3.77 -14.35
N ALA A 58 -9.67 -4.28 -13.92
CA ALA A 58 -10.94 -3.60 -14.08
C ALA A 58 -11.07 -2.27 -13.29
N LEU A 59 -10.23 -2.07 -12.25
CA LEU A 59 -10.10 -0.76 -11.60
C LEU A 59 -9.17 0.15 -12.40
N GLU A 60 -8.06 -0.38 -12.94
CA GLU A 60 -7.16 0.42 -13.79
C GLU A 60 -7.86 0.87 -15.08
N ASP A 61 -8.71 0.04 -15.68
CA ASP A 61 -9.54 0.40 -16.84
C ASP A 61 -10.47 1.61 -16.58
N LYS A 62 -10.69 1.93 -15.30
CA LYS A 62 -11.41 3.13 -14.82
C LYS A 62 -10.48 4.20 -14.27
N CYS A 63 -9.24 4.26 -14.71
CA CYS A 63 -8.18 5.16 -14.28
C CYS A 63 -7.54 4.85 -12.91
N GLY A 64 -7.75 3.67 -12.35
CA GLY A 64 -7.05 3.15 -11.20
C GLY A 64 -6.94 4.12 -10.03
N TRP A 65 -5.74 4.33 -9.50
CA TRP A 65 -5.50 5.25 -8.38
C TRP A 65 -5.77 6.74 -8.73
N ALA A 66 -5.82 7.11 -10.01
CA ALA A 66 -6.22 8.46 -10.39
C ALA A 66 -7.73 8.70 -10.31
N ASN A 67 -8.55 7.64 -10.16
CA ASN A 67 -9.99 7.74 -9.92
C ASN A 67 -10.30 7.61 -8.43
N ARG A 68 -11.08 8.54 -7.88
CA ARG A 68 -11.47 8.57 -6.46
C ARG A 68 -12.24 7.32 -6.01
N ASP A 69 -12.95 6.65 -6.91
CA ASP A 69 -13.76 5.47 -6.59
C ASP A 69 -12.90 4.30 -6.08
N VAL A 70 -11.60 4.27 -6.41
CA VAL A 70 -10.64 3.28 -5.89
C VAL A 70 -10.56 3.29 -4.36
N VAL A 71 -10.78 4.44 -3.73
CA VAL A 71 -10.74 4.60 -2.26
C VAL A 71 -11.77 3.68 -1.61
N LYS A 72 -13.02 3.72 -2.13
CA LYS A 72 -14.10 2.87 -1.60
C LYS A 72 -13.86 1.40 -1.92
N ALA A 73 -13.39 1.09 -3.11
CA ALA A 73 -13.05 -0.29 -3.48
C ALA A 73 -11.94 -0.87 -2.58
N PHE A 74 -10.93 -0.05 -2.24
CA PHE A 74 -9.86 -0.46 -1.33
C PHE A 74 -10.33 -0.63 0.12
N GLU A 75 -11.23 0.24 0.60
CA GLU A 75 -11.87 0.11 1.91
C GLU A 75 -12.64 -1.21 2.02
N ASP A 76 -13.45 -1.56 1.00
CA ASP A 76 -14.21 -2.81 0.96
C ASP A 76 -13.29 -4.04 0.94
N TYR A 77 -12.22 -3.99 0.15
CA TYR A 77 -11.20 -5.02 0.13
C TYR A 77 -10.51 -5.19 1.49
N ALA A 78 -10.07 -4.08 2.12
CA ALA A 78 -9.45 -4.10 3.44
C ALA A 78 -10.40 -4.66 4.51
N THR A 79 -11.67 -4.27 4.47
CA THR A 79 -12.71 -4.80 5.36
C THR A 79 -12.85 -6.32 5.23
N ALA A 80 -12.94 -6.82 3.99
CA ALA A 80 -13.08 -8.24 3.73
C ALA A 80 -11.84 -9.05 4.20
N CYS A 81 -10.63 -8.49 4.01
CA CYS A 81 -9.41 -9.10 4.53
C CYS A 81 -9.38 -9.12 6.06
N ALA A 82 -9.76 -8.03 6.72
CA ALA A 82 -9.83 -7.97 8.18
C ALA A 82 -10.85 -8.98 8.74
N GLN A 83 -12.01 -9.10 8.12
CA GLN A 83 -13.02 -10.09 8.50
C GLN A 83 -12.57 -11.54 8.32
N ALA A 84 -11.78 -11.82 7.27
CA ALA A 84 -11.34 -13.17 6.94
C ALA A 84 -10.11 -13.63 7.73
N PHE A 85 -9.22 -12.71 8.12
CA PHE A 85 -7.88 -13.04 8.64
C PHE A 85 -7.54 -12.34 9.96
N GLY A 86 -8.37 -11.39 10.41
CA GLY A 86 -8.06 -10.51 11.53
C GLY A 86 -7.98 -11.22 12.89
N ASP A 87 -8.50 -12.43 13.00
CA ASP A 87 -8.38 -13.29 14.17
C ASP A 87 -6.94 -13.81 14.40
N ARG A 88 -6.08 -13.77 13.37
CA ARG A 88 -4.71 -14.30 13.36
C ARG A 88 -3.65 -13.27 12.98
N ILE A 89 -4.06 -12.07 12.56
CA ILE A 89 -3.13 -11.01 12.11
C ILE A 89 -3.25 -9.81 13.03
N SER A 90 -2.15 -9.48 13.70
CA SER A 90 -2.03 -8.32 14.59
C SER A 90 -1.49 -7.08 13.88
N THR A 91 -0.74 -7.25 12.77
CA THR A 91 -0.02 -6.17 12.09
C THR A 91 -0.40 -6.10 10.62
N TRP A 92 -0.95 -4.94 10.22
CA TRP A 92 -1.44 -4.65 8.88
C TRP A 92 -0.69 -3.49 8.25
N ILE A 93 -0.24 -3.68 7.02
CA ILE A 93 0.34 -2.64 6.16
C ILE A 93 -0.65 -2.41 5.03
N THR A 94 -1.25 -1.24 4.98
CA THR A 94 -2.28 -0.95 3.98
C THR A 94 -1.69 -0.85 2.58
N ILE A 95 -0.69 -0.01 2.40
CA ILE A 95 -0.06 0.27 1.11
C ILE A 95 1.46 0.22 1.25
N ASN A 96 2.10 -0.50 0.34
CA ASN A 96 3.55 -0.50 0.22
C ASN A 96 3.99 0.67 -0.66
N GLU A 97 4.83 1.56 -0.10
CA GLU A 97 5.53 2.63 -0.80
C GLU A 97 4.61 3.44 -1.73
N PRO A 98 3.69 4.23 -1.19
CA PRO A 98 2.71 4.97 -1.99
C PRO A 98 3.36 5.99 -2.94
N TRP A 99 4.61 6.45 -2.65
CA TRP A 99 5.39 7.24 -3.58
C TRP A 99 5.64 6.46 -4.89
N CYS A 100 6.04 5.20 -4.80
CA CYS A 100 6.24 4.34 -5.96
C CYS A 100 4.94 4.13 -6.74
N VAL A 101 3.83 3.95 -6.04
CA VAL A 101 2.51 3.82 -6.69
C VAL A 101 2.22 5.04 -7.56
N SER A 102 2.31 6.24 -7.00
CA SER A 102 1.92 7.47 -7.69
C SER A 102 2.97 7.95 -8.69
N TRP A 103 4.23 8.08 -8.25
CA TRP A 103 5.26 8.70 -9.09
C TRP A 103 5.83 7.74 -10.14
N LEU A 104 6.13 6.50 -9.77
CA LEU A 104 6.65 5.52 -10.72
C LEU A 104 5.56 4.98 -11.66
N GLY A 105 4.32 4.88 -11.15
CA GLY A 105 3.19 4.38 -11.94
C GLY A 105 2.55 5.42 -12.85
N TYR A 106 2.36 6.64 -12.34
CA TYR A 106 1.53 7.65 -13.01
C TYR A 106 2.30 8.89 -13.50
N SER A 107 3.50 9.20 -12.96
CA SER A 107 4.30 10.35 -13.41
C SER A 107 5.32 9.98 -14.46
N ASN A 108 6.23 9.05 -14.15
CA ASN A 108 7.32 8.68 -15.06
C ASN A 108 7.08 7.40 -15.87
N GLY A 109 6.10 6.60 -15.47
CA GLY A 109 5.66 5.41 -16.19
C GLY A 109 6.64 4.22 -16.14
N VAL A 110 7.54 4.18 -15.16
CA VAL A 110 8.50 3.08 -14.98
C VAL A 110 7.82 1.84 -14.43
N HIS A 111 6.81 2.02 -13.56
CA HIS A 111 5.97 0.95 -13.04
C HIS A 111 4.60 0.94 -13.73
N ALA A 112 3.85 -0.17 -13.57
CA ALA A 112 2.45 -0.20 -13.96
C ALA A 112 1.65 0.90 -13.20
N PRO A 113 0.70 1.55 -13.85
CA PRO A 113 0.13 1.31 -15.19
C PRO A 113 0.90 1.96 -16.35
N GLY A 114 2.08 2.53 -16.12
CA GLY A 114 2.92 3.09 -17.17
C GLY A 114 2.46 4.46 -17.67
N LYS A 115 1.70 5.20 -16.88
CA LYS A 115 1.23 6.55 -17.23
C LYS A 115 2.37 7.57 -17.08
N LYS A 116 2.31 8.63 -17.90
CA LYS A 116 3.29 9.73 -17.87
C LYS A 116 2.55 11.05 -17.80
N ASP A 117 1.92 11.31 -16.66
CA ASP A 117 1.09 12.50 -16.44
C ASP A 117 1.21 12.92 -14.96
N PHE A 118 1.74 14.13 -14.74
CA PHE A 118 1.92 14.70 -13.41
C PHE A 118 0.60 14.87 -12.64
N ASN A 119 -0.47 15.28 -13.33
CA ASN A 119 -1.76 15.49 -12.67
C ASN A 119 -2.38 14.17 -12.21
N LEU A 120 -2.21 13.10 -13.00
CA LEU A 120 -2.63 11.76 -12.59
C LEU A 120 -1.82 11.27 -11.39
N ALA A 121 -0.51 11.56 -11.33
CA ALA A 121 0.32 11.20 -10.19
C ALA A 121 -0.10 11.93 -8.91
N VAL A 122 -0.41 13.22 -8.98
CA VAL A 122 -0.93 14.00 -7.84
C VAL A 122 -2.28 13.44 -7.37
N ALA A 123 -3.19 13.15 -8.30
CA ALA A 123 -4.47 12.54 -7.98
C ALA A 123 -4.29 11.15 -7.33
N ALA A 124 -3.40 10.31 -7.89
CA ALA A 124 -3.08 8.99 -7.33
C ALA A 124 -2.47 9.09 -5.93
N SER A 125 -1.55 10.05 -5.69
CA SER A 125 -1.01 10.34 -4.35
C SER A 125 -2.12 10.66 -3.35
N HIS A 126 -3.02 11.58 -3.71
CA HIS A 126 -4.12 11.97 -2.85
C HIS A 126 -5.08 10.80 -2.55
N HIS A 127 -5.42 10.01 -3.57
CA HIS A 127 -6.33 8.89 -3.39
C HIS A 127 -5.69 7.73 -2.63
N THR A 128 -4.40 7.48 -2.76
CA THR A 128 -3.71 6.47 -1.93
C THR A 128 -3.67 6.89 -0.46
N ALA A 129 -3.48 8.18 -0.15
CA ALA A 129 -3.56 8.68 1.23
C ALA A 129 -4.97 8.51 1.81
N LEU A 130 -6.02 8.87 1.05
CA LEU A 130 -7.41 8.65 1.46
C LEU A 130 -7.73 7.17 1.65
N ALA A 131 -7.24 6.30 0.77
CA ALA A 131 -7.43 4.86 0.83
C ALA A 131 -6.74 4.25 2.06
N HIS A 132 -5.52 4.69 2.39
CA HIS A 132 -4.86 4.32 3.64
C HIS A 132 -5.71 4.66 4.86
N ALA A 133 -6.20 5.90 4.95
CA ALA A 133 -7.03 6.35 6.06
C ALA A 133 -8.36 5.58 6.15
N ALA A 134 -9.01 5.30 5.01
CA ALA A 134 -10.25 4.53 4.96
C ALA A 134 -10.02 3.07 5.38
N ALA A 135 -9.00 2.41 4.84
CA ALA A 135 -8.63 1.04 5.20
C ALA A 135 -8.24 0.92 6.67
N THR A 136 -7.48 1.88 7.21
CA THR A 136 -7.12 1.91 8.64
C THR A 136 -8.35 1.93 9.53
N ARG A 137 -9.32 2.80 9.24
CA ARG A 137 -10.59 2.84 9.99
C ARG A 137 -11.36 1.53 9.86
N ALA A 138 -11.46 0.99 8.65
CA ALA A 138 -12.18 -0.24 8.39
C ALA A 138 -11.56 -1.45 9.13
N ILE A 139 -10.24 -1.58 9.12
CA ILE A 139 -9.52 -2.62 9.86
C ILE A 139 -9.74 -2.45 11.36
N LYS A 140 -9.63 -1.23 11.91
CA LYS A 140 -9.83 -0.94 13.33
C LYS A 140 -11.25 -1.20 13.81
N VAL A 141 -12.25 -1.11 12.96
CA VAL A 141 -13.63 -1.50 13.29
C VAL A 141 -13.74 -3.01 13.52
N VAL A 142 -13.06 -3.82 12.70
CA VAL A 142 -13.10 -5.29 12.78
C VAL A 142 -12.10 -5.81 13.83
N CYS A 143 -10.92 -5.22 13.89
CA CYS A 143 -9.78 -5.61 14.73
C CYS A 143 -9.28 -4.40 15.52
N PRO A 144 -9.93 -4.00 16.63
CA PRO A 144 -9.62 -2.77 17.37
C PRO A 144 -8.17 -2.68 17.84
N ASP A 145 -7.59 -3.81 18.24
CA ASP A 145 -6.24 -3.90 18.81
C ASP A 145 -5.15 -4.03 17.76
N ALA A 146 -5.50 -4.22 16.47
CA ALA A 146 -4.51 -4.39 15.40
C ALA A 146 -3.63 -3.15 15.23
N THR A 147 -2.35 -3.34 14.99
CA THR A 147 -1.44 -2.29 14.52
C THR A 147 -1.64 -2.10 13.02
N VAL A 148 -1.92 -0.88 12.60
CA VAL A 148 -2.15 -0.56 11.18
C VAL A 148 -1.25 0.59 10.76
N GLY A 149 -0.53 0.41 9.66
CA GLY A 149 0.36 1.43 9.10
C GLY A 149 0.51 1.31 7.59
N LEU A 150 1.47 2.02 7.05
CA LEU A 150 1.96 1.87 5.69
C LEU A 150 3.49 1.82 5.70
N THR A 151 4.12 1.41 4.60
CA THR A 151 5.58 1.49 4.47
C THR A 151 5.94 2.62 3.53
N VAL A 152 6.99 3.34 3.89
CA VAL A 152 7.60 4.38 3.06
C VAL A 152 9.06 4.02 2.79
N ASN A 153 9.52 4.33 1.59
CA ASN A 153 10.94 4.32 1.26
C ASN A 153 11.50 5.72 1.53
N MET A 154 12.50 5.78 2.40
CA MET A 154 13.15 7.04 2.75
C MET A 154 14.51 7.11 2.08
N ASN A 155 14.83 8.28 1.55
CA ASN A 155 16.10 8.56 0.90
C ASN A 155 16.94 9.48 1.78
N ASN A 156 18.19 9.13 1.98
CA ASN A 156 19.13 10.06 2.60
C ASN A 156 19.55 11.09 1.56
N ILE A 157 19.03 12.31 1.71
CA ILE A 157 19.41 13.43 0.83
C ILE A 157 20.62 14.11 1.43
N HIS A 158 21.77 13.90 0.80
CA HIS A 158 23.03 14.47 1.23
C HIS A 158 23.35 15.74 0.41
N ASN A 159 23.78 16.80 1.08
CA ASN A 159 24.25 18.03 0.46
C ASN A 159 25.78 18.08 0.56
N GLU A 160 26.47 17.94 -0.57
CA GLU A 160 27.93 17.92 -0.65
C GLU A 160 28.56 19.33 -0.67
N SER A 161 27.75 20.36 -0.94
CA SER A 161 28.18 21.75 -1.03
C SER A 161 27.24 22.68 -0.25
N PRO A 162 27.30 22.68 1.10
CA PRO A 162 26.37 23.43 1.93
C PRO A 162 26.57 24.98 1.80
N GLU A 163 27.65 25.43 1.19
CA GLU A 163 27.94 26.83 0.85
C GLU A 163 27.27 27.27 -0.46
N ASP A 164 26.80 26.36 -1.30
CA ASP A 164 26.12 26.66 -2.56
C ASP A 164 24.59 26.61 -2.34
N GLN A 165 23.94 27.78 -2.43
CA GLN A 165 22.50 27.89 -2.17
C GLN A 165 21.67 27.10 -3.18
N ASP A 166 22.06 26.97 -4.44
CA ASP A 166 21.34 26.20 -5.46
C ASP A 166 21.37 24.72 -5.11
N VAL A 167 22.49 24.20 -4.57
CA VAL A 167 22.62 22.81 -4.11
C VAL A 167 21.77 22.57 -2.87
N VAL A 168 21.72 23.53 -1.94
CA VAL A 168 20.87 23.50 -0.74
C VAL A 168 19.39 23.41 -1.14
N ASP A 169 18.95 24.30 -2.06
CA ASP A 169 17.56 24.36 -2.52
C ASP A 169 17.16 23.09 -3.29
N PHE A 170 18.07 22.56 -4.11
CA PHE A 170 17.84 21.30 -4.82
C PHE A 170 17.72 20.10 -3.86
N ALA A 171 18.57 20.05 -2.82
CA ALA A 171 18.48 19.01 -1.80
C ALA A 171 17.16 19.11 -1.02
N ALA A 172 16.73 20.31 -0.64
CA ALA A 172 15.46 20.54 0.03
C ALA A 172 14.24 20.14 -0.83
N LEU A 173 14.29 20.45 -2.13
CA LEU A 173 13.24 20.04 -3.08
C LEU A 173 13.15 18.50 -3.20
N ASN A 174 14.30 17.83 -3.28
CA ASN A 174 14.33 16.35 -3.33
C ASN A 174 13.83 15.73 -2.04
N ASP A 175 14.22 16.25 -0.87
CA ASP A 175 13.71 15.80 0.42
C ASP A 175 12.18 15.96 0.51
N SER A 176 11.68 17.12 0.08
CA SER A 176 10.24 17.38 0.05
C SER A 176 9.49 16.38 -0.83
N ASN A 177 10.02 16.04 -2.00
CA ASN A 177 9.37 15.10 -2.92
C ASN A 177 9.52 13.65 -2.46
N LEU A 178 10.73 13.20 -2.10
CA LEU A 178 11.02 11.79 -1.85
C LEU A 178 10.62 11.33 -0.45
N ASN A 179 10.72 12.22 0.55
CA ASN A 179 10.49 11.89 1.94
C ASN A 179 9.24 12.56 2.50
N ARG A 180 9.21 13.91 2.50
CA ARG A 180 8.21 14.70 3.22
C ARG A 180 6.83 14.65 2.60
N TRP A 181 6.74 14.42 1.28
CA TRP A 181 5.44 14.27 0.58
C TRP A 181 4.49 13.30 1.29
N TRP A 182 5.03 12.24 1.90
CA TRP A 182 4.24 11.24 2.61
C TRP A 182 4.32 11.36 4.13
N ILE A 183 5.44 11.82 4.69
CA ILE A 183 5.59 11.95 6.15
C ILE A 183 4.76 13.13 6.67
N ASP A 184 4.77 14.25 5.97
CA ASP A 184 4.04 15.44 6.38
C ASP A 184 2.52 15.34 6.09
N ALA A 185 2.06 14.28 5.39
CA ALA A 185 0.65 14.06 5.10
C ALA A 185 -0.11 13.37 6.25
N PHE A 186 0.60 12.83 7.24
CA PHE A 186 0.09 12.11 8.39
C PHE A 186 0.61 12.71 9.69
#